data_3ea17b2c38b1e80627e47bb5e41c30f9
#
_entry.id   3ea17b2c38b1e80627e47bb5e41c30f9
#
_cell.length_a   1.000
_cell.length_b   1.000
_cell.length_c   1.000
_cell.angle_alpha   90.00
_cell.angle_beta   90.00
_cell.angle_gamma   90.00
#
_symmetry.space_group_name_H-M   'P 1'
#
loop_
_entity.id
_entity.type
_entity.pdbx_description
1 polymer ?
#
loop_
_entity_poly.entity_id
_entity_poly.type
_entity_poly.pdbx_seq_one_letter_code
_entity_poly.pdbx_strand_id
1 'polypeptide(L)'
;VGTIQGGAIVEREINLNLNSRARLYMNLRSPDFTTAFRLAKLINQKMGIRSARAKDAGTVEISVPDSYLGNTVELVSYIENLEISPDQTAQVVLDERSGTVVLGGSVRIAPIAISQNGLNMEVKLPEFGETEGEAQQPKTEEILQSDVFMIKGGADLKEIVDGFNKIGASSKELIEVLKAIKTAGALHADLVIR
;
A
#
# COMPACT_ATOMS: atom_id res chain seq x y z
N VAL A 1 -30.77 -7.96 -31.06
CA VAL A 1 -30.42 -9.14 -30.25
C VAL A 1 -30.80 -10.34 -31.09
N GLY A 2 -29.84 -11.19 -31.46
CA GLY A 2 -30.07 -12.40 -32.25
C GLY A 2 -29.83 -13.63 -31.37
N THR A 3 -30.62 -14.68 -31.56
CA THR A 3 -30.47 -15.98 -30.88
C THR A 3 -29.97 -16.99 -31.91
N ILE A 4 -28.85 -17.63 -31.63
CA ILE A 4 -28.31 -18.72 -32.47
C ILE A 4 -28.73 -20.02 -31.79
N GLN A 5 -29.60 -20.78 -32.46
CA GLN A 5 -30.00 -22.12 -32.00
C GLN A 5 -28.97 -23.16 -32.48
N GLY A 6 -28.45 -23.94 -31.53
CA GLY A 6 -27.52 -25.00 -31.85
C GLY A 6 -26.02 -24.67 -31.73
N GLY A 7 -25.69 -23.44 -31.26
CA GLY A 7 -24.30 -23.01 -31.05
C GLY A 7 -23.59 -22.63 -32.36
N ALA A 8 -22.28 -22.50 -32.31
CA ALA A 8 -21.42 -22.21 -33.45
C ALA A 8 -20.31 -23.25 -33.56
N ILE A 9 -19.95 -23.63 -34.78
CA ILE A 9 -18.81 -24.51 -35.03
C ILE A 9 -17.57 -23.65 -35.23
N VAL A 10 -16.49 -23.95 -34.54
CA VAL A 10 -15.20 -23.28 -34.73
C VAL A 10 -14.56 -23.83 -36.01
N GLU A 11 -14.52 -23.02 -37.05
CA GLU A 11 -13.91 -23.41 -38.36
C GLU A 11 -12.38 -23.27 -38.37
N ARG A 12 -11.83 -22.43 -37.51
CA ARG A 12 -10.38 -22.22 -37.43
C ARG A 12 -9.96 -22.03 -36.00
N GLU A 13 -9.14 -22.94 -35.50
CA GLU A 13 -8.46 -22.78 -34.22
C GLU A 13 -7.25 -21.87 -34.35
N ILE A 14 -7.12 -20.93 -33.40
CA ILE A 14 -5.87 -20.19 -33.24
C ILE A 14 -5.00 -21.04 -32.30
N ASN A 15 -4.01 -21.75 -32.89
CA ASN A 15 -3.03 -22.50 -32.11
C ASN A 15 -2.15 -21.54 -31.30
N LEU A 16 -2.50 -21.32 -30.06
CA LEU A 16 -1.69 -20.58 -29.09
C LEU A 16 -0.58 -21.50 -28.55
N ASN A 17 0.43 -21.76 -29.40
CA ASN A 17 1.59 -22.54 -28.94
C ASN A 17 2.47 -21.67 -28.03
N LEU A 18 2.25 -21.77 -26.73
CA LEU A 18 3.02 -21.04 -25.72
C LEU A 18 4.50 -21.40 -25.77
N ASN A 19 4.80 -22.66 -26.08
CA ASN A 19 6.17 -23.19 -26.08
C ASN A 19 7.06 -22.63 -27.20
N SER A 20 6.49 -22.04 -28.23
CA SER A 20 7.24 -21.39 -29.30
C SER A 20 7.51 -19.90 -29.06
N ARG A 21 7.01 -19.36 -27.97
CA ARG A 21 7.16 -17.92 -27.68
C ARG A 21 8.45 -17.63 -26.97
N ALA A 22 9.27 -16.75 -27.57
CA ALA A 22 10.49 -16.23 -26.96
C ALA A 22 10.22 -15.17 -25.87
N ARG A 23 9.01 -14.61 -25.82
CA ARG A 23 8.60 -13.57 -24.85
C ARG A 23 7.18 -13.82 -24.36
N LEU A 24 7.01 -13.57 -23.06
CA LEU A 24 5.73 -13.55 -22.36
C LEU A 24 5.44 -12.14 -21.87
N TYR A 25 4.16 -11.81 -21.77
CA TYR A 25 3.69 -10.56 -21.20
C TYR A 25 2.74 -10.88 -20.04
N MET A 26 3.07 -10.37 -18.88
CA MET A 26 2.23 -10.46 -17.71
C MET A 26 1.57 -9.10 -17.47
N ASN A 27 0.25 -9.09 -17.36
CA ASN A 27 -0.50 -7.87 -17.13
C ASN A 27 -1.02 -7.83 -15.69
N LEU A 28 -0.75 -6.71 -15.00
CA LEU A 28 -1.30 -6.44 -13.68
C LEU A 28 -2.78 -6.07 -13.82
N ARG A 29 -3.63 -6.58 -12.93
CA ARG A 29 -5.06 -6.21 -12.90
C ARG A 29 -5.26 -4.75 -12.53
N SER A 30 -4.44 -4.26 -11.60
CA SER A 30 -4.37 -2.85 -11.20
C SER A 30 -2.99 -2.33 -11.61
N PRO A 31 -2.89 -1.45 -12.62
CA PRO A 31 -1.61 -0.91 -13.05
C PRO A 31 -0.95 -0.07 -11.96
N ASP A 32 0.29 -0.41 -11.61
CA ASP A 32 1.12 0.31 -10.65
C ASP A 32 2.61 0.12 -10.96
N PHE A 33 3.34 1.22 -11.09
CA PHE A 33 4.75 1.21 -11.48
C PHE A 33 5.64 0.50 -10.46
N THR A 34 5.39 0.70 -9.17
CA THR A 34 6.16 0.11 -8.09
C THR A 34 5.96 -1.40 -8.05
N THR A 35 4.71 -1.85 -8.16
CA THR A 35 4.36 -3.27 -8.23
C THR A 35 4.97 -3.93 -9.46
N ALA A 36 4.85 -3.32 -10.66
CA ALA A 36 5.44 -3.84 -11.88
C ALA A 36 6.97 -3.97 -11.76
N PHE A 37 7.62 -2.97 -11.18
CA PHE A 37 9.08 -2.99 -10.94
C PHE A 37 9.47 -4.07 -9.91
N ARG A 38 8.75 -4.17 -8.79
CA ARG A 38 8.99 -5.20 -7.75
C ARG A 38 8.84 -6.60 -8.33
N LEU A 39 7.81 -6.82 -9.17
CA LEU A 39 7.58 -8.10 -9.83
C LEU A 39 8.72 -8.47 -10.77
N ALA A 40 9.14 -7.55 -11.65
CA ALA A 40 10.25 -7.78 -12.56
C ALA A 40 11.55 -8.08 -11.78
N LYS A 41 11.82 -7.33 -10.70
CA LYS A 41 12.97 -7.56 -9.82
C LYS A 41 12.91 -8.93 -9.15
N LEU A 42 11.77 -9.33 -8.62
CA LEU A 42 11.58 -10.63 -7.97
C LEU A 42 11.83 -11.78 -8.94
N ILE A 43 11.24 -11.72 -10.15
CA ILE A 43 11.46 -12.72 -11.20
C ILE A 43 12.95 -12.84 -11.50
N ASN A 44 13.64 -11.72 -11.74
CA ASN A 44 15.07 -11.72 -12.02
C ASN A 44 15.91 -12.30 -10.88
N GLN A 45 15.56 -11.99 -9.63
CA GLN A 45 16.26 -12.54 -8.46
C GLN A 45 16.06 -14.04 -8.32
N LYS A 46 14.85 -14.53 -8.53
CA LYS A 46 14.52 -15.96 -8.38
C LYS A 46 15.07 -16.81 -9.52
N MET A 47 15.15 -16.25 -10.73
CA MET A 47 15.69 -16.93 -11.90
C MET A 47 17.22 -16.79 -12.02
N GLY A 48 17.85 -15.89 -11.26
CA GLY A 48 19.30 -15.64 -11.32
C GLY A 48 19.78 -14.95 -12.61
N ILE A 49 18.87 -14.52 -13.48
CA ILE A 49 19.13 -13.88 -14.76
C ILE A 49 18.21 -12.69 -15.00
N ARG A 50 18.63 -11.74 -15.81
CA ARG A 50 17.79 -10.59 -16.20
C ARG A 50 16.85 -10.99 -17.34
N SER A 51 15.80 -11.70 -17.02
CA SER A 51 14.77 -12.16 -17.98
C SER A 51 13.51 -11.32 -17.95
N ALA A 52 13.24 -10.57 -16.88
CA ALA A 52 12.03 -9.78 -16.74
C ALA A 52 12.32 -8.27 -16.65
N ARG A 53 11.44 -7.46 -17.26
CA ARG A 53 11.46 -6.01 -17.15
C ARG A 53 10.04 -5.43 -17.13
N ALA A 54 9.80 -4.44 -16.31
CA ALA A 54 8.58 -3.65 -16.36
C ALA A 54 8.64 -2.78 -17.62
N LYS A 55 7.62 -2.90 -18.48
CA LYS A 55 7.49 -2.13 -19.71
C LYS A 55 6.70 -0.85 -19.47
N ASP A 56 5.69 -0.95 -18.66
CA ASP A 56 4.82 0.14 -18.20
C ASP A 56 4.23 -0.22 -16.81
N ALA A 57 3.31 0.59 -16.30
CA ALA A 57 2.67 0.36 -15.00
C ALA A 57 1.88 -0.94 -14.92
N GLY A 58 1.37 -1.44 -16.05
CA GLY A 58 0.49 -2.62 -16.10
C GLY A 58 1.15 -3.85 -16.70
N THR A 59 2.32 -3.71 -17.38
CA THR A 59 2.89 -4.78 -18.20
C THR A 59 4.31 -5.10 -17.80
N VAL A 60 4.56 -6.37 -17.49
CA VAL A 60 5.90 -6.93 -17.31
C VAL A 60 6.21 -7.88 -18.46
N GLU A 61 7.25 -7.56 -19.23
CA GLU A 61 7.79 -8.41 -20.30
C GLU A 61 8.80 -9.40 -19.72
N ILE A 62 8.65 -10.67 -20.06
CA ILE A 62 9.52 -11.75 -19.63
C ILE A 62 10.10 -12.43 -20.85
N SER A 63 11.40 -12.39 -21.01
CA SER A 63 12.12 -13.17 -22.02
C SER A 63 12.24 -14.60 -21.55
N VAL A 64 11.80 -15.57 -22.36
CA VAL A 64 11.90 -16.99 -22.00
C VAL A 64 13.36 -17.40 -22.08
N PRO A 65 13.95 -17.85 -20.95
CA PRO A 65 15.34 -18.34 -20.95
C PRO A 65 15.50 -19.60 -21.79
N ASP A 66 16.70 -19.85 -22.30
CA ASP A 66 16.98 -21.04 -23.13
C ASP A 66 16.65 -22.34 -22.40
N SER A 67 16.83 -22.38 -21.07
CA SER A 67 16.48 -23.53 -20.22
C SER A 67 14.99 -23.87 -20.20
N TYR A 68 14.12 -22.93 -20.58
CA TYR A 68 12.65 -23.09 -20.62
C TYR A 68 12.10 -23.08 -22.06
N LEU A 69 12.97 -23.02 -23.08
CA LEU A 69 12.52 -23.16 -24.46
C LEU A 69 11.87 -24.52 -24.67
N GLY A 70 10.66 -24.53 -25.22
CA GLY A 70 9.87 -25.75 -25.37
C GLY A 70 9.09 -26.18 -24.10
N ASN A 71 9.40 -25.58 -22.94
CA ASN A 71 8.74 -25.88 -21.66
C ASN A 71 8.24 -24.61 -20.95
N THR A 72 7.66 -23.69 -21.72
CA THR A 72 7.21 -22.37 -21.26
C THR A 72 6.11 -22.47 -20.17
N VAL A 73 5.32 -23.57 -20.17
CA VAL A 73 4.30 -23.80 -19.15
C VAL A 73 4.91 -23.95 -17.76
N GLU A 74 6.06 -24.61 -17.64
CA GLU A 74 6.79 -24.75 -16.38
C GLU A 74 7.27 -23.39 -15.88
N LEU A 75 7.79 -22.54 -16.78
CA LEU A 75 8.20 -21.18 -16.46
C LEU A 75 7.01 -20.36 -15.93
N VAL A 76 5.84 -20.44 -16.58
CA VAL A 76 4.63 -19.76 -16.15
C VAL A 76 4.22 -20.24 -14.76
N SER A 77 4.15 -21.56 -14.54
CA SER A 77 3.82 -22.14 -13.25
C SER A 77 4.79 -21.70 -12.15
N TYR A 78 6.09 -21.63 -12.46
CA TYR A 78 7.09 -21.12 -11.51
C TYR A 78 6.82 -19.67 -11.12
N ILE A 79 6.52 -18.82 -12.10
CA ILE A 79 6.26 -17.40 -11.88
C ILE A 79 4.95 -17.18 -11.13
N GLU A 80 3.89 -17.94 -11.43
CA GLU A 80 2.59 -17.85 -10.75
C GLU A 80 2.67 -18.15 -9.25
N ASN A 81 3.62 -18.98 -8.83
CA ASN A 81 3.84 -19.30 -7.41
C ASN A 81 4.73 -18.28 -6.66
N LEU A 82 5.18 -17.20 -7.31
CA LEU A 82 5.96 -16.16 -6.65
C LEU A 82 5.05 -15.25 -5.81
N GLU A 83 5.36 -15.16 -4.53
CA GLU A 83 4.69 -14.24 -3.62
C GLU A 83 5.26 -12.83 -3.77
N ILE A 84 4.40 -11.86 -4.03
CA ILE A 84 4.75 -10.45 -4.13
C ILE A 84 3.86 -9.61 -3.21
N SER A 85 4.45 -8.62 -2.54
CA SER A 85 3.70 -7.55 -1.87
C SER A 85 3.45 -6.42 -2.87
N PRO A 86 2.22 -6.28 -3.38
CA PRO A 86 1.88 -5.16 -4.25
C PRO A 86 1.96 -3.84 -3.49
N ASP A 87 2.21 -2.76 -4.22
CA ASP A 87 2.04 -1.43 -3.64
C ASP A 87 0.55 -1.15 -3.49
N GLN A 88 0.15 -0.83 -2.27
CA GLN A 88 -1.24 -0.53 -1.98
C GLN A 88 -1.37 0.95 -1.70
N THR A 89 -2.31 1.60 -2.36
CA THR A 89 -2.67 2.97 -2.02
C THR A 89 -3.14 2.99 -0.57
N ALA A 90 -2.52 3.86 0.22
CA ALA A 90 -2.91 4.04 1.60
C ALA A 90 -4.38 4.52 1.64
N GLN A 91 -5.23 3.78 2.35
CA GLN A 91 -6.66 4.07 2.43
C GLN A 91 -7.14 3.98 3.88
N VAL A 92 -7.98 4.93 4.27
CA VAL A 92 -8.66 4.93 5.56
C VAL A 92 -10.16 4.87 5.29
N VAL A 93 -10.83 3.84 5.81
CA VAL A 93 -12.28 3.71 5.74
C VAL A 93 -12.88 4.00 7.11
N LEU A 94 -13.76 4.98 7.16
CA LEU A 94 -14.49 5.40 8.36
C LEU A 94 -15.95 5.03 8.25
N ASP A 95 -16.46 4.27 9.19
CA ASP A 95 -17.90 4.04 9.35
C ASP A 95 -18.41 4.90 10.52
N GLU A 96 -19.11 5.99 10.20
CA GLU A 96 -19.62 6.92 11.21
C GLU A 96 -20.70 6.31 12.10
N ARG A 97 -21.46 5.35 11.57
CA ARG A 97 -22.55 4.74 12.30
C ARG A 97 -22.05 3.76 13.36
N SER A 98 -21.05 2.95 13.00
CA SER A 98 -20.46 1.96 13.92
C SER A 98 -19.27 2.52 14.71
N GLY A 99 -18.72 3.66 14.29
CA GLY A 99 -17.47 4.21 14.83
C GLY A 99 -16.24 3.39 14.46
N THR A 100 -16.33 2.56 13.41
CA THR A 100 -15.21 1.69 13.00
C THR A 100 -14.27 2.44 12.10
N VAL A 101 -12.96 2.31 12.37
CA VAL A 101 -11.87 2.83 11.55
C VAL A 101 -11.06 1.67 11.00
N VAL A 102 -11.00 1.53 9.67
CA VAL A 102 -10.18 0.52 8.99
C VAL A 102 -9.03 1.19 8.27
N LEU A 103 -7.81 0.75 8.57
CA LEU A 103 -6.58 1.26 7.99
C LEU A 103 -6.06 0.26 6.96
N GLY A 104 -5.93 0.68 5.70
CA GLY A 104 -5.35 -0.12 4.62
C GLY A 104 -4.04 0.48 4.15
N GLY A 105 -2.96 -0.31 4.15
CA GLY A 105 -1.63 0.12 3.77
C GLY A 105 -0.93 0.98 4.84
N SER A 106 0.25 1.52 4.50
CA SER A 106 1.00 2.42 5.39
C SER A 106 0.48 3.84 5.24
N VAL A 107 -0.41 4.26 6.13
CA VAL A 107 -0.96 5.62 6.15
C VAL A 107 -0.03 6.53 6.94
N ARG A 108 0.55 7.52 6.27
CA ARG A 108 1.45 8.50 6.89
C ARG A 108 0.75 9.84 7.09
N ILE A 109 1.15 10.54 8.15
CA ILE A 109 0.65 11.86 8.48
C ILE A 109 1.82 12.85 8.47
N ALA A 110 1.63 13.97 7.74
CA ALA A 110 2.55 15.09 7.78
C ALA A 110 2.47 15.80 9.14
N PRO A 111 3.52 16.56 9.52
CA PRO A 111 3.50 17.36 10.75
C PRO A 111 2.28 18.28 10.78
N ILE A 112 1.54 18.22 11.87
CA ILE A 112 0.32 18.98 12.07
C ILE A 112 0.06 19.15 13.57
N ALA A 113 -0.45 20.31 13.97
CA ALA A 113 -1.01 20.55 15.29
C ALA A 113 -2.52 20.64 15.20
N ILE A 114 -3.23 19.93 16.06
CA ILE A 114 -4.69 19.91 16.13
C ILE A 114 -5.12 20.24 17.54
N SER A 115 -6.05 21.16 17.67
CA SER A 115 -6.75 21.46 18.92
C SER A 115 -8.24 21.39 18.67
N GLN A 116 -8.90 20.42 19.28
CA GLN A 116 -10.33 20.18 19.13
C GLN A 116 -10.94 19.65 20.42
N ASN A 117 -12.03 20.27 20.89
CA ASN A 117 -12.79 19.82 22.06
C ASN A 117 -11.96 19.58 23.33
N GLY A 118 -10.89 20.37 23.55
CA GLY A 118 -9.98 20.18 24.68
C GLY A 118 -8.88 19.15 24.47
N LEU A 119 -8.89 18.40 23.35
CA LEU A 119 -7.79 17.56 22.90
C LEU A 119 -6.81 18.39 22.09
N ASN A 120 -5.56 18.43 22.54
CA ASN A 120 -4.46 19.05 21.82
C ASN A 120 -3.52 17.94 21.34
N MET A 121 -3.32 17.83 20.03
CA MET A 121 -2.40 16.87 19.44
C MET A 121 -1.40 17.59 18.55
N GLU A 122 -0.13 17.23 18.65
CA GLU A 122 0.92 17.76 17.81
C GLU A 122 1.74 16.60 17.22
N VAL A 123 1.82 16.55 15.88
CA VAL A 123 2.69 15.63 15.14
C VAL A 123 3.91 16.42 14.67
N LYS A 124 5.11 16.11 15.20
CA LYS A 124 6.37 16.80 14.86
C LYS A 124 7.16 16.00 13.82
N LEU A 125 8.01 16.69 13.05
CA LEU A 125 9.02 16.03 12.22
C LEU A 125 10.02 15.26 13.08
N PRO A 126 10.52 14.08 12.65
CA PRO A 126 11.69 13.48 13.27
C PRO A 126 12.86 14.47 13.13
N GLU A 127 13.48 14.82 14.22
CA GLU A 127 14.72 15.60 14.19
C GLU A 127 15.82 14.74 13.55
N PHE A 128 16.29 15.18 12.37
CA PHE A 128 17.48 14.62 11.74
C PHE A 128 18.70 15.04 12.56
N GLY A 129 19.21 14.16 13.44
CA GLY A 129 20.49 14.43 14.06
C GLY A 129 20.72 13.96 15.49
N GLU A 130 19.91 13.06 16.06
CA GLU A 130 20.33 12.42 17.31
C GLU A 130 20.93 11.04 17.01
N THR A 131 22.28 11.03 16.96
CA THR A 131 23.12 9.86 17.19
C THR A 131 22.69 9.23 18.52
N GLU A 132 22.48 7.91 18.50
CA GLU A 132 22.29 7.11 19.73
C GLU A 132 23.46 7.36 20.70
N GLY A 133 23.22 8.13 21.71
CA GLY A 133 24.21 8.40 22.74
C GLY A 133 23.68 9.41 23.76
N GLU A 134 23.34 8.88 24.92
CA GLU A 134 22.97 9.55 26.16
C GLU A 134 21.47 9.72 26.43
N ALA A 135 20.99 8.78 27.23
CA ALA A 135 19.79 8.91 28.02
C ALA A 135 19.87 10.15 28.93
N GLN A 136 19.37 11.28 28.48
CA GLN A 136 19.07 12.40 29.35
C GLN A 136 17.63 12.28 29.82
N GLN A 137 17.51 12.18 31.13
CA GLN A 137 16.28 12.18 31.89
C GLN A 137 15.38 13.34 31.44
N PRO A 138 14.07 13.13 31.33
CA PRO A 138 13.15 14.23 31.04
C PRO A 138 13.22 15.21 32.23
N LYS A 139 13.67 16.44 31.96
CA LYS A 139 13.44 17.54 32.86
C LYS A 139 11.93 17.73 32.97
N THR A 140 11.43 17.42 34.13
CA THR A 140 10.09 17.75 34.58
C THR A 140 10.00 19.27 34.68
N GLU A 141 9.56 19.91 33.59
CA GLU A 141 8.97 21.24 33.70
C GLU A 141 7.47 21.04 33.77
N GLU A 142 6.90 21.53 34.86
CA GLU A 142 5.48 21.61 35.15
C GLU A 142 4.73 22.21 33.95
N ILE A 143 4.09 21.39 33.11
CA ILE A 143 3.14 21.85 32.16
C ILE A 143 1.77 21.68 32.77
N LEU A 144 1.21 22.82 33.16
CA LEU A 144 -0.18 23.02 33.53
C LEU A 144 -1.12 22.27 32.60
N GLN A 145 -1.89 21.36 33.17
CA GLN A 145 -3.19 20.81 32.72
C GLN A 145 -3.68 21.26 31.33
N SER A 146 -3.12 20.70 30.29
CA SER A 146 -3.80 20.50 29.01
C SER A 146 -3.21 19.24 28.41
N ASP A 147 -4.06 18.25 28.14
CA ASP A 147 -3.67 16.99 27.53
C ASP A 147 -3.11 17.24 26.12
N VAL A 148 -1.81 17.58 26.04
CA VAL A 148 -1.09 17.71 24.78
C VAL A 148 -0.51 16.35 24.43
N PHE A 149 -1.09 15.68 23.48
CA PHE A 149 -0.59 14.41 22.98
C PHE A 149 0.46 14.67 21.89
N MET A 150 1.73 14.46 22.22
CA MET A 150 2.86 14.65 21.29
C MET A 150 3.16 13.33 20.57
N ILE A 151 3.08 13.34 19.24
CA ILE A 151 3.42 12.20 18.38
C ILE A 151 4.64 12.57 17.53
N LYS A 152 5.64 11.68 17.48
CA LYS A 152 6.83 11.89 16.65
C LYS A 152 6.44 11.94 15.18
N GLY A 153 7.01 12.84 14.43
CA GLY A 153 6.68 13.08 13.02
C GLY A 153 6.98 11.90 12.10
N GLY A 154 6.16 11.77 11.07
CA GLY A 154 6.16 10.61 10.19
C GLY A 154 5.45 9.40 10.82
N ALA A 155 4.69 9.63 11.90
CA ALA A 155 3.94 8.61 12.59
C ALA A 155 3.00 7.87 11.63
N ASP A 156 2.95 6.56 11.78
CA ASP A 156 1.91 5.75 11.17
C ASP A 156 0.57 6.14 11.84
N LEU A 157 -0.48 6.26 11.04
CA LEU A 157 -1.82 6.54 11.57
C LEU A 157 -2.22 5.57 12.70
N LYS A 158 -1.68 4.35 12.68
CA LYS A 158 -1.87 3.38 13.75
C LYS A 158 -1.42 3.91 15.11
N GLU A 159 -0.28 4.60 15.20
CA GLU A 159 0.21 5.18 16.44
C GLU A 159 -0.74 6.25 16.98
N ILE A 160 -1.36 7.02 16.10
CA ILE A 160 -2.37 8.01 16.45
C ILE A 160 -3.62 7.34 17.00
N VAL A 161 -4.13 6.32 16.32
CA VAL A 161 -5.30 5.55 16.78
C VAL A 161 -5.03 4.91 18.13
N ASP A 162 -3.86 4.32 18.33
CA ASP A 162 -3.46 3.72 19.60
C ASP A 162 -3.35 4.78 20.70
N GLY A 163 -2.87 5.98 20.36
CA GLY A 163 -2.83 7.13 21.26
C GLY A 163 -4.23 7.57 21.70
N PHE A 164 -5.16 7.72 20.76
CA PHE A 164 -6.55 8.07 21.07
C PHE A 164 -7.24 7.03 21.95
N ASN A 165 -6.99 5.76 21.70
CA ASN A 165 -7.52 4.68 22.54
C ASN A 165 -6.98 4.74 23.96
N LYS A 166 -5.70 5.10 24.16
CA LYS A 166 -5.08 5.23 25.50
C LYS A 166 -5.67 6.36 26.32
N ILE A 167 -6.04 7.48 25.70
CA ILE A 167 -6.67 8.61 26.40
C ILE A 167 -8.18 8.44 26.56
N GLY A 168 -8.75 7.32 26.06
CA GLY A 168 -10.17 7.05 26.17
C GLY A 168 -11.05 7.90 25.27
N ALA A 169 -10.51 8.49 24.21
CA ALA A 169 -11.27 9.27 23.25
C ALA A 169 -12.31 8.39 22.52
N SER A 170 -13.46 8.97 22.23
CA SER A 170 -14.52 8.26 21.52
C SER A 170 -14.19 8.06 20.05
N SER A 171 -14.75 7.01 19.43
CA SER A 171 -14.60 6.77 17.98
C SER A 171 -15.09 7.95 17.13
N LYS A 172 -16.08 8.72 17.59
CA LYS A 172 -16.57 9.92 16.90
C LYS A 172 -15.52 11.02 16.88
N GLU A 173 -14.88 11.30 18.00
CA GLU A 173 -13.79 12.28 18.10
C GLU A 173 -12.61 11.88 17.19
N LEU A 174 -12.25 10.60 17.16
CA LEU A 174 -11.23 10.10 16.26
C LEU A 174 -11.60 10.35 14.79
N ILE A 175 -12.84 10.08 14.40
CA ILE A 175 -13.32 10.32 13.03
C ILE A 175 -13.26 11.82 12.68
N GLU A 176 -13.69 12.70 13.59
CA GLU A 176 -13.63 14.14 13.38
C GLU A 176 -12.20 14.65 13.21
N VAL A 177 -11.28 14.16 14.04
CA VAL A 177 -9.84 14.49 13.93
C VAL A 177 -9.27 13.99 12.61
N LEU A 178 -9.58 12.76 12.17
CA LEU A 178 -9.10 12.24 10.89
C LEU A 178 -9.63 13.04 9.69
N LYS A 179 -10.87 13.52 9.76
CA LYS A 179 -11.45 14.44 8.75
C LYS A 179 -10.71 15.77 8.76
N ALA A 180 -10.41 16.33 9.93
CA ALA A 180 -9.67 17.57 10.06
C ALA A 180 -8.24 17.44 9.46
N ILE A 181 -7.52 16.35 9.78
CA ILE A 181 -6.20 16.05 9.22
C ILE A 181 -6.26 15.94 7.68
N LYS A 182 -7.28 15.26 7.15
CA LYS A 182 -7.46 15.13 5.69
C LYS A 182 -7.77 16.48 5.04
N THR A 183 -8.65 17.27 5.64
CA THR A 183 -9.01 18.62 5.14
C THR A 183 -7.81 19.55 5.16
N ALA A 184 -6.94 19.45 6.17
CA ALA A 184 -5.69 20.20 6.25
C ALA A 184 -4.60 19.70 5.27
N GLY A 185 -4.85 18.61 4.53
CA GLY A 185 -3.91 18.02 3.57
C GLY A 185 -2.77 17.22 4.19
N ALA A 186 -2.78 17.01 5.51
CA ALA A 186 -1.72 16.29 6.21
C ALA A 186 -1.87 14.76 6.17
N LEU A 187 -3.02 14.22 5.75
CA LEU A 187 -3.23 12.77 5.62
C LEU A 187 -2.86 12.29 4.21
N HIS A 188 -1.79 11.53 4.12
CA HIS A 188 -1.33 10.90 2.87
C HIS A 188 -2.03 9.56 2.63
N ALA A 189 -3.36 9.59 2.49
CA ALA A 189 -4.19 8.44 2.21
C ALA A 189 -5.53 8.87 1.60
N ASP A 190 -6.19 7.96 0.92
CA ASP A 190 -7.58 8.16 0.52
C ASP A 190 -8.50 7.93 1.71
N LEU A 191 -9.41 8.88 1.96
CA LEU A 191 -10.39 8.80 3.02
C LEU A 191 -11.75 8.44 2.44
N VAL A 192 -12.28 7.29 2.82
CA VAL A 192 -13.62 6.81 2.43
C VAL A 192 -14.52 6.81 3.67
N ILE A 193 -15.64 7.53 3.59
CA ILE A 193 -16.63 7.63 4.67
C ILE A 193 -17.87 6.84 4.25
N ARG A 194 -18.38 6.01 5.17
CA ARG A 194 -19.59 5.20 4.99
C ARG A 194 -20.61 5.46 6.10
#